data_94d4b0c21420abb5a600bb140ce594da
#
_entry.id   94d4b0c21420abb5a600bb140ce594da
#
_cell.length_a   1.000
_cell.length_b   1.000
_cell.length_c   1.000
_cell.angle_alpha   90.00
_cell.angle_beta   90.00
_cell.angle_gamma   90.00
#
_symmetry.space_group_name_H-M   'P 1'
#
loop_
_entity.id
_entity.type
_entity.pdbx_description
1 polymer ?
#
loop_
_entity_poly.entity_id
_entity_poly.type
_entity_poly.pdbx_seq_one_letter_code
_entity_poly.pdbx_strand_id
1 'polypeptide(L)'
;MRIEYHRTLIADQVRNDAFYAALKAVIEPGKTIVADIGAGTGLLGLMASKLGAKSVYLFETAEVAGVAEKILKANRAKNCHLIPCHSTEFKDRLQADVIVSETLGNYAFEENIIDTLNDARRRFLKPGGTVLPSFITQYAAPVIGPRIDHELRAWQRVGKGLDLSAAQVMSFNNAYVRTIAPNELLDSGKNALAWDTVDLTHDAKSARKGEVHWTIPKPQTIYGFAYWWVARLSAGQSLSTGPGAAKTHWEQLYFPLLQPVALKAGEQISLSLKSRSSEAAGTHLAWTASHLDTRGKQIARQVLDLDKGFLP
;
A
#
# COMPACT_ATOMS: atom_id res chain seq x y z
N MET A 1 1.90 16.46 4.64
CA MET A 1 1.12 15.57 5.55
C MET A 1 0.92 16.28 6.88
N ARG A 2 -0.26 16.16 7.53
CA ARG A 2 -0.53 16.79 8.83
C ARG A 2 0.15 16.03 9.97
N ILE A 3 0.52 16.72 11.05
CA ILE A 3 1.24 16.12 12.19
C ILE A 3 0.44 14.98 12.88
N GLU A 4 -0.89 15.01 12.80
CA GLU A 4 -1.76 13.95 13.33
C GLU A 4 -1.51 12.59 12.64
N TYR A 5 -1.21 12.58 11.35
CA TYR A 5 -0.84 11.36 10.64
C TYR A 5 0.49 10.81 11.15
N HIS A 6 1.51 11.68 11.31
CA HIS A 6 2.79 11.26 11.90
C HIS A 6 2.62 10.68 13.30
N ARG A 7 1.72 11.23 14.12
CA ARG A 7 1.39 10.66 15.42
C ARG A 7 0.84 9.23 15.29
N THR A 8 -0.04 9.00 14.32
CA THR A 8 -0.61 7.66 14.04
C THR A 8 0.48 6.68 13.59
N LEU A 9 1.38 7.10 12.69
CA LEU A 9 2.52 6.30 12.25
C LEU A 9 3.46 5.93 13.41
N ILE A 10 3.77 6.90 14.29
CA ILE A 10 4.63 6.67 15.45
C ILE A 10 3.98 5.73 16.47
N ALA A 11 2.65 5.76 16.60
CA ALA A 11 1.91 4.91 17.52
C ALA A 11 1.76 3.46 17.01
N ASP A 12 2.06 3.18 15.73
CA ASP A 12 1.97 1.84 15.14
C ASP A 12 3.18 0.98 15.55
N GLN A 13 3.01 0.27 16.66
CA GLN A 13 4.07 -0.57 17.22
C GLN A 13 4.44 -1.74 16.29
N VAL A 14 3.45 -2.33 15.60
CA VAL A 14 3.69 -3.45 14.66
C VAL A 14 4.60 -3.03 13.51
N ARG A 15 4.30 -1.86 12.92
CA ARG A 15 5.14 -1.25 11.89
C ARG A 15 6.55 -0.95 12.41
N ASN A 16 6.62 -0.29 13.57
CA ASN A 16 7.88 0.16 14.13
C ASN A 16 8.79 -1.00 14.49
N ASP A 17 8.25 -2.06 15.10
CA ASP A 17 9.02 -3.26 15.47
C ASP A 17 9.52 -4.01 14.24
N ALA A 18 8.70 -4.10 13.17
CA ALA A 18 9.10 -4.74 11.93
C ALA A 18 10.27 -4.00 11.26
N PHE A 19 10.20 -2.66 11.16
CA PHE A 19 11.29 -1.86 10.60
C PHE A 19 12.53 -1.86 11.50
N TYR A 20 12.37 -1.80 12.83
CA TYR A 20 13.48 -1.89 13.76
C TYR A 20 14.21 -3.22 13.63
N ALA A 21 13.49 -4.33 13.56
CA ALA A 21 14.06 -5.66 13.38
C ALA A 21 14.78 -5.79 12.03
N ALA A 22 14.19 -5.23 10.96
CA ALA A 22 14.81 -5.22 9.63
C ALA A 22 16.10 -4.41 9.60
N LEU A 23 16.10 -3.20 10.17
CA LEU A 23 17.30 -2.37 10.29
C LEU A 23 18.38 -3.05 11.13
N LYS A 24 18.01 -3.66 12.26
CA LYS A 24 18.93 -4.40 13.12
C LYS A 24 19.63 -5.56 12.40
N ALA A 25 18.93 -6.21 11.46
CA ALA A 25 19.48 -7.32 10.70
C ALA A 25 20.54 -6.91 9.65
N VAL A 26 20.55 -5.64 9.23
CA VAL A 26 21.40 -5.16 8.12
C VAL A 26 22.42 -4.09 8.54
N ILE A 27 22.31 -3.54 9.75
CA ILE A 27 23.24 -2.52 10.24
C ILE A 27 24.41 -3.20 10.95
N GLU A 28 25.63 -2.97 10.42
CA GLU A 28 26.89 -3.26 11.10
C GLU A 28 27.34 -1.98 11.85
N PRO A 29 27.42 -2.01 13.19
CA PRO A 29 27.80 -0.84 13.98
C PRO A 29 29.14 -0.23 13.55
N GLY A 30 29.18 1.10 13.42
CA GLY A 30 30.34 1.88 13.03
C GLY A 30 30.72 1.79 11.53
N LYS A 31 30.01 0.98 10.73
CA LYS A 31 30.31 0.79 9.30
C LYS A 31 29.19 1.24 8.39
N THR A 32 27.96 0.81 8.66
CA THR A 32 26.81 0.99 7.76
C THR A 32 26.42 2.47 7.60
N ILE A 33 26.29 2.90 6.37
CA ILE A 33 25.73 4.20 5.98
C ILE A 33 24.29 3.96 5.52
N VAL A 34 23.33 4.70 6.08
CA VAL A 34 21.89 4.56 5.79
C VAL A 34 21.38 5.81 5.10
N ALA A 35 20.55 5.64 4.07
CA ALA A 35 19.71 6.68 3.49
C ALA A 35 18.25 6.39 3.83
N ASP A 36 17.60 7.29 4.57
CA ASP A 36 16.18 7.27 4.94
C ASP A 36 15.41 8.20 4.01
N ILE A 37 14.62 7.62 3.10
CA ILE A 37 13.91 8.36 2.06
C ILE A 37 12.46 8.57 2.46
N GLY A 38 12.04 9.85 2.57
CA GLY A 38 10.75 10.21 3.15
C GLY A 38 10.76 10.02 4.67
N ALA A 39 11.76 10.61 5.32
CA ALA A 39 12.07 10.34 6.73
C ALA A 39 10.98 10.79 7.71
N GLY A 40 10.06 11.66 7.30
CA GLY A 40 9.01 12.20 8.16
C GLY A 40 9.57 12.87 9.41
N THR A 41 9.22 12.36 10.58
CA THR A 41 9.76 12.83 11.87
C THR A 41 11.17 12.33 12.19
N GLY A 42 11.78 11.54 11.28
CA GLY A 42 13.13 10.97 11.44
C GLY A 42 13.17 9.67 12.26
N LEU A 43 12.03 9.01 12.48
CA LEU A 43 11.95 7.84 13.36
C LEU A 43 12.86 6.70 12.89
N LEU A 44 12.79 6.30 11.61
CA LEU A 44 13.58 5.17 11.08
C LEU A 44 15.07 5.52 11.05
N GLY A 45 15.41 6.74 10.62
CA GLY A 45 16.79 7.24 10.71
C GLY A 45 17.33 7.26 12.13
N LEU A 46 16.52 7.65 13.12
CA LEU A 46 16.90 7.63 14.52
C LEU A 46 17.08 6.19 15.05
N MET A 47 16.23 5.26 14.64
CA MET A 47 16.41 3.83 14.94
C MET A 47 17.73 3.31 14.37
N ALA A 48 18.05 3.65 13.10
CA ALA A 48 19.31 3.28 12.48
C ALA A 48 20.53 3.85 13.23
N SER A 49 20.45 5.13 13.65
CA SER A 49 21.48 5.76 14.48
C SER A 49 21.70 5.03 15.81
N LYS A 50 20.62 4.67 16.51
CA LYS A 50 20.65 3.92 17.78
C LYS A 50 21.18 2.50 17.62
N LEU A 51 20.99 1.88 16.47
CA LEU A 51 21.57 0.58 16.11
C LEU A 51 23.04 0.66 15.75
N GLY A 52 23.64 1.85 15.77
CA GLY A 52 25.06 2.06 15.58
C GLY A 52 25.46 2.35 14.13
N ALA A 53 24.56 2.76 13.25
CA ALA A 53 24.93 3.19 11.91
C ALA A 53 26.04 4.25 11.95
N LYS A 54 27.02 4.17 11.03
CA LYS A 54 28.12 5.14 10.93
C LYS A 54 27.61 6.54 10.61
N SER A 55 26.72 6.63 9.65
CA SER A 55 26.03 7.88 9.25
C SER A 55 24.64 7.56 8.74
N VAL A 56 23.70 8.45 8.96
CA VAL A 56 22.31 8.36 8.49
C VAL A 56 21.96 9.66 7.77
N TYR A 57 21.55 9.57 6.52
CA TYR A 57 21.10 10.69 5.70
C TYR A 57 19.58 10.61 5.57
N LEU A 58 18.87 11.61 6.12
CA LEU A 58 17.42 11.66 6.18
C LEU A 58 16.90 12.67 5.17
N PHE A 59 16.15 12.21 4.17
CA PHE A 59 15.54 13.06 3.15
C PHE A 59 14.07 13.29 3.48
N GLU A 60 13.69 14.55 3.66
CA GLU A 60 12.31 14.94 3.93
C GLU A 60 12.02 16.32 3.33
N THR A 61 11.02 16.39 2.46
CA THR A 61 10.67 17.62 1.74
C THR A 61 9.58 18.44 2.42
N ALA A 62 8.78 17.82 3.29
CA ALA A 62 7.65 18.48 3.94
C ALA A 62 8.10 19.30 5.18
N GLU A 63 7.24 20.20 5.64
CA GLU A 63 7.47 21.04 6.82
C GLU A 63 7.81 20.22 8.09
N VAL A 64 7.45 18.95 8.13
CA VAL A 64 7.78 18.05 9.24
C VAL A 64 9.28 17.85 9.41
N ALA A 65 10.11 18.16 8.41
CA ALA A 65 11.57 18.20 8.52
C ALA A 65 12.04 19.08 9.70
N GLY A 66 11.37 20.21 9.95
CA GLY A 66 11.68 21.05 11.11
C GLY A 66 11.37 20.40 12.46
N VAL A 67 10.43 19.44 12.50
CA VAL A 67 10.16 18.61 13.68
C VAL A 67 11.23 17.55 13.82
N ALA A 68 11.60 16.88 12.71
CA ALA A 68 12.68 15.89 12.68
C ALA A 68 14.00 16.48 13.22
N GLU A 69 14.39 17.68 12.82
CA GLU A 69 15.60 18.36 13.31
C GLU A 69 15.59 18.47 14.85
N LYS A 70 14.46 18.92 15.43
CA LYS A 70 14.32 19.04 16.89
C LYS A 70 14.39 17.67 17.59
N ILE A 71 13.77 16.64 17.01
CA ILE A 71 13.81 15.28 17.54
C ILE A 71 15.24 14.71 17.50
N LEU A 72 15.95 14.85 16.39
CA LEU A 72 17.34 14.41 16.26
C LEU A 72 18.25 15.12 17.28
N LYS A 73 18.09 16.43 17.46
CA LYS A 73 18.80 17.21 18.46
C LYS A 73 18.52 16.75 19.89
N ALA A 74 17.26 16.55 20.24
CA ALA A 74 16.84 16.04 21.55
C ALA A 74 17.44 14.67 21.88
N ASN A 75 17.60 13.82 20.86
CA ASN A 75 18.20 12.50 20.97
C ASN A 75 19.72 12.48 20.84
N ARG A 76 20.37 13.64 20.66
CA ARG A 76 21.82 13.77 20.46
C ARG A 76 22.36 12.89 19.31
N ALA A 77 21.57 12.74 18.26
CA ALA A 77 21.87 11.89 17.10
C ALA A 77 22.87 12.61 16.16
N LYS A 78 24.13 12.71 16.58
CA LYS A 78 25.19 13.47 15.87
C LYS A 78 25.58 12.89 14.51
N ASN A 79 25.30 11.61 14.27
CA ASN A 79 25.57 10.90 13.01
C ASN A 79 24.37 10.94 12.05
N CYS A 80 23.29 11.69 12.38
CA CYS A 80 22.14 11.92 11.53
C CYS A 80 22.26 13.27 10.81
N HIS A 81 22.10 13.25 9.49
CA HIS A 81 22.19 14.42 8.62
C HIS A 81 20.82 14.60 7.94
N LEU A 82 20.03 15.56 8.42
CA LEU A 82 18.74 15.91 7.81
C LEU A 82 18.97 16.74 6.55
N ILE A 83 18.35 16.34 5.46
CA ILE A 83 18.42 16.98 4.15
C ILE A 83 16.98 17.38 3.78
N PRO A 84 16.62 18.68 3.94
CA PRO A 84 15.25 19.15 3.75
C PRO A 84 14.93 19.37 2.26
N CYS A 85 15.01 18.31 1.45
CA CYS A 85 14.61 18.31 0.05
C CYS A 85 14.17 16.90 -0.38
N HIS A 86 13.51 16.82 -1.53
CA HIS A 86 13.25 15.53 -2.14
C HIS A 86 14.57 14.84 -2.53
N SER A 87 14.67 13.52 -2.33
CA SER A 87 15.93 12.80 -2.57
C SER A 87 16.44 12.93 -4.01
N THR A 88 15.55 13.11 -4.99
CA THR A 88 15.91 13.34 -6.41
C THR A 88 16.59 14.68 -6.66
N GLU A 89 16.42 15.67 -5.79
CA GLU A 89 17.03 16.99 -5.91
C GLU A 89 18.44 17.06 -5.32
N PHE A 90 18.80 16.12 -4.47
CA PHE A 90 20.12 16.05 -3.85
C PHE A 90 21.20 15.72 -4.88
N LYS A 91 22.22 16.60 -5.01
CA LYS A 91 23.24 16.52 -6.05
C LYS A 91 24.58 15.97 -5.58
N ASP A 92 24.81 15.95 -4.25
CA ASP A 92 26.07 15.48 -3.71
C ASP A 92 26.19 13.95 -3.83
N ARG A 93 27.42 13.46 -3.75
CA ARG A 93 27.69 12.02 -3.76
C ARG A 93 27.33 11.40 -2.42
N LEU A 94 26.49 10.41 -2.46
CA LEU A 94 26.16 9.54 -1.33
C LEU A 94 26.40 8.09 -1.75
N GLN A 95 27.01 7.31 -0.85
CA GLN A 95 27.21 5.88 -1.03
C GLN A 95 26.65 5.17 0.22
N ALA A 96 25.39 4.80 0.16
CA ALA A 96 24.68 4.12 1.25
C ALA A 96 24.84 2.60 1.13
N ASP A 97 24.97 1.94 2.26
CA ASP A 97 24.92 0.47 2.37
C ASP A 97 23.46 0.00 2.45
N VAL A 98 22.59 0.85 3.03
CA VAL A 98 21.16 0.58 3.21
C VAL A 98 20.36 1.79 2.77
N ILE A 99 19.33 1.55 1.95
CA ILE A 99 18.25 2.49 1.69
C ILE A 99 17.02 1.99 2.43
N VAL A 100 16.41 2.82 3.28
CA VAL A 100 15.12 2.55 3.89
C VAL A 100 14.12 3.61 3.45
N SER A 101 12.91 3.19 3.14
CA SER A 101 11.80 4.10 2.86
C SER A 101 10.50 3.50 3.35
N GLU A 102 9.74 4.27 4.11
CA GLU A 102 8.39 3.92 4.48
C GLU A 102 7.45 5.05 4.04
N THR A 103 7.14 5.01 2.76
CA THR A 103 6.19 5.87 2.04
C THR A 103 5.12 4.97 1.41
N LEU A 104 4.55 4.09 2.24
CA LEU A 104 3.51 3.13 1.85
C LEU A 104 2.14 3.65 2.26
N GLY A 105 1.18 3.63 1.32
CA GLY A 105 -0.20 3.96 1.60
C GLY A 105 -1.08 2.73 1.85
N ASN A 106 -2.40 2.94 2.00
CA ASN A 106 -3.36 1.83 2.00
C ASN A 106 -3.35 1.08 0.66
N TYR A 107 -3.23 1.79 -0.46
CA TYR A 107 -2.67 1.26 -1.68
C TYR A 107 -1.14 1.43 -1.61
N ALA A 108 -0.39 0.33 -1.67
CA ALA A 108 1.04 0.32 -1.36
C ALA A 108 1.87 1.42 -2.04
N PHE A 109 1.47 1.88 -3.23
CA PHE A 109 2.25 2.79 -4.06
C PHE A 109 1.66 4.22 -4.15
N GLU A 110 0.86 4.64 -3.16
CA GLU A 110 0.22 5.97 -3.15
C GLU A 110 1.22 7.12 -3.17
N GLU A 111 2.37 6.96 -2.52
CA GLU A 111 3.39 8.02 -2.40
C GLU A 111 4.55 7.87 -3.41
N ASN A 112 4.28 7.26 -4.57
CA ASN A 112 5.25 7.10 -5.67
C ASN A 112 6.57 6.41 -5.26
N ILE A 113 6.51 5.48 -4.30
CA ILE A 113 7.69 4.79 -3.74
C ILE A 113 8.54 4.07 -4.80
N ILE A 114 7.92 3.54 -5.87
CA ILE A 114 8.64 2.78 -6.90
C ILE A 114 9.64 3.68 -7.62
N ASP A 115 9.20 4.83 -8.14
CA ASP A 115 10.07 5.73 -8.92
C ASP A 115 11.11 6.39 -8.00
N THR A 116 10.71 6.74 -6.78
CA THR A 116 11.61 7.31 -5.77
C THR A 116 12.72 6.32 -5.38
N LEU A 117 12.39 5.04 -5.13
CA LEU A 117 13.39 4.03 -4.81
C LEU A 117 14.24 3.63 -6.02
N ASN A 118 13.69 3.63 -7.23
CA ASN A 118 14.49 3.44 -8.46
C ASN A 118 15.59 4.51 -8.59
N ASP A 119 15.24 5.78 -8.35
CA ASP A 119 16.20 6.88 -8.37
C ASP A 119 17.22 6.76 -7.24
N ALA A 120 16.75 6.61 -6.00
CA ALA A 120 17.62 6.51 -4.81
C ALA A 120 18.61 5.35 -4.93
N ARG A 121 18.16 4.19 -5.40
CA ARG A 121 19.00 3.00 -5.59
C ARG A 121 20.11 3.26 -6.61
N ARG A 122 19.78 3.84 -7.78
CA ARG A 122 20.77 4.11 -8.83
C ARG A 122 21.83 5.12 -8.40
N ARG A 123 21.43 6.11 -7.59
CA ARG A 123 22.34 7.21 -7.21
C ARG A 123 23.05 7.00 -5.90
N PHE A 124 22.43 6.34 -4.95
CA PHE A 124 22.92 6.28 -3.57
C PHE A 124 23.36 4.90 -3.13
N LEU A 125 22.79 3.81 -3.69
CA LEU A 125 23.08 2.48 -3.18
C LEU A 125 24.43 1.96 -3.70
N LYS A 126 25.25 1.46 -2.80
CA LYS A 126 26.48 0.73 -3.15
C LYS A 126 26.13 -0.61 -3.84
N PRO A 127 27.03 -1.15 -4.68
CA PRO A 127 26.90 -2.50 -5.16
C PRO A 127 26.76 -3.49 -3.97
N GLY A 128 25.74 -4.36 -4.03
CA GLY A 128 25.41 -5.30 -2.95
C GLY A 128 24.72 -4.69 -1.73
N GLY A 129 24.36 -3.41 -1.77
CA GLY A 129 23.61 -2.74 -0.71
C GLY A 129 22.16 -3.24 -0.61
N THR A 130 21.50 -2.90 0.48
CA THR A 130 20.15 -3.38 0.83
C THR A 130 19.10 -2.29 0.67
N VAL A 131 17.91 -2.65 0.15
CA VAL A 131 16.73 -1.80 0.09
C VAL A 131 15.63 -2.34 1.01
N LEU A 132 15.05 -1.48 1.83
CA LEU A 132 13.96 -1.77 2.77
C LEU A 132 12.76 -0.86 2.50
N PRO A 133 11.60 -1.41 2.10
CA PRO A 133 11.28 -2.80 1.80
C PRO A 133 11.96 -3.30 0.51
N SER A 134 12.23 -4.61 0.44
CA SER A 134 12.83 -5.25 -0.74
C SER A 134 11.79 -5.70 -1.76
N PHE A 135 10.62 -6.17 -1.30
CA PHE A 135 9.51 -6.61 -2.15
C PHE A 135 8.18 -6.16 -1.57
N ILE A 136 7.22 -5.91 -2.44
CA ILE A 136 5.83 -5.69 -2.07
C ILE A 136 4.97 -6.62 -2.92
N THR A 137 4.23 -7.50 -2.25
CA THR A 137 3.23 -8.37 -2.89
C THR A 137 1.84 -7.85 -2.57
N GLN A 138 1.03 -7.65 -3.60
CA GLN A 138 -0.33 -7.14 -3.52
C GLN A 138 -1.32 -8.30 -3.68
N TYR A 139 -2.25 -8.40 -2.74
CA TYR A 139 -3.26 -9.46 -2.67
C TYR A 139 -4.65 -8.91 -2.90
N ALA A 140 -5.52 -9.78 -3.41
CA ALA A 140 -6.94 -9.53 -3.46
C ALA A 140 -7.75 -10.77 -3.04
N ALA A 141 -8.95 -10.54 -2.55
CA ALA A 141 -9.94 -11.59 -2.25
C ALA A 141 -11.36 -11.08 -2.48
N PRO A 142 -12.30 -11.94 -2.94
CA PRO A 142 -13.71 -11.58 -3.06
C PRO A 142 -14.34 -11.32 -1.69
N VAL A 143 -15.13 -10.25 -1.59
CA VAL A 143 -15.92 -9.89 -0.41
C VAL A 143 -17.32 -10.45 -0.54
N ILE A 144 -17.71 -11.28 0.43
CA ILE A 144 -19.02 -11.93 0.53
C ILE A 144 -19.92 -11.30 1.60
N GLY A 145 -19.35 -10.46 2.45
CA GLY A 145 -20.10 -9.69 3.44
C GLY A 145 -20.81 -8.49 2.82
N PRO A 146 -22.13 -8.32 3.02
CA PRO A 146 -22.89 -7.25 2.36
C PRO A 146 -22.74 -5.87 3.05
N ARG A 147 -22.02 -5.77 4.17
CA ARG A 147 -21.97 -4.58 5.03
C ARG A 147 -21.60 -3.31 4.26
N ILE A 148 -20.48 -3.34 3.54
CA ILE A 148 -19.97 -2.14 2.83
C ILE A 148 -20.87 -1.83 1.63
N ASP A 149 -21.29 -2.83 0.86
CA ASP A 149 -22.24 -2.63 -0.26
C ASP A 149 -23.54 -2.00 0.24
N HIS A 150 -24.08 -2.49 1.35
CA HIS A 150 -25.27 -1.92 1.98
C HIS A 150 -25.06 -0.46 2.39
N GLU A 151 -23.91 -0.10 2.94
CA GLU A 151 -23.54 1.28 3.26
C GLU A 151 -23.53 2.15 2.02
N LEU A 152 -22.88 1.72 0.94
CA LEU A 152 -22.76 2.46 -0.32
C LEU A 152 -24.12 2.65 -1.03
N ARG A 153 -25.10 1.77 -0.81
CA ARG A 153 -26.48 1.88 -1.34
C ARG A 153 -27.42 2.73 -0.48
N ALA A 154 -26.88 3.48 0.48
CA ALA A 154 -27.70 4.36 1.33
C ALA A 154 -28.55 5.37 0.53
N TRP A 155 -28.08 5.80 -0.62
CA TRP A 155 -28.77 6.73 -1.53
C TRP A 155 -30.18 6.29 -1.92
N GLN A 156 -30.43 4.98 -2.03
CA GLN A 156 -31.72 4.39 -2.36
C GLN A 156 -32.69 4.33 -1.17
N ARG A 157 -32.20 4.57 0.06
CA ARG A 157 -32.97 4.37 1.30
C ARG A 157 -33.39 5.66 1.99
N VAL A 158 -33.16 6.82 1.38
CA VAL A 158 -33.54 8.11 1.96
C VAL A 158 -35.05 8.21 2.16
N GLY A 159 -35.85 7.60 1.30
CA GLY A 159 -37.30 7.61 1.37
C GLY A 159 -37.91 8.95 0.95
N LYS A 160 -39.11 9.23 1.46
CA LYS A 160 -39.83 10.52 1.22
C LYS A 160 -40.10 10.85 -0.26
N GLY A 161 -40.11 9.82 -1.14
CA GLY A 161 -40.33 10.03 -2.57
C GLY A 161 -39.14 10.68 -3.32
N LEU A 162 -37.97 10.73 -2.70
CA LEU A 162 -36.75 11.29 -3.30
C LEU A 162 -35.96 10.20 -4.01
N ASP A 163 -35.51 10.48 -5.23
CA ASP A 163 -34.55 9.63 -5.97
C ASP A 163 -33.18 10.28 -5.98
N LEU A 164 -32.23 9.65 -5.28
CA LEU A 164 -30.83 10.07 -5.20
C LEU A 164 -29.90 9.06 -5.92
N SER A 165 -30.44 8.21 -6.79
CA SER A 165 -29.70 7.15 -7.49
C SER A 165 -28.52 7.67 -8.32
N ALA A 166 -28.61 8.87 -8.87
CA ALA A 166 -27.52 9.51 -9.62
C ALA A 166 -26.22 9.64 -8.80
N ALA A 167 -26.31 9.93 -7.50
CA ALA A 167 -25.15 10.01 -6.62
C ALA A 167 -24.53 8.63 -6.32
N GLN A 168 -25.32 7.56 -6.40
CA GLN A 168 -24.89 6.20 -6.13
C GLN A 168 -23.80 5.74 -7.11
N VAL A 169 -23.90 6.09 -8.40
CA VAL A 169 -22.91 5.72 -9.42
C VAL A 169 -21.53 6.25 -9.03
N MET A 170 -21.44 7.50 -8.57
CA MET A 170 -20.19 8.09 -8.09
C MET A 170 -19.67 7.36 -6.86
N SER A 171 -20.55 6.93 -5.94
CA SER A 171 -20.15 6.15 -4.77
C SER A 171 -19.56 4.80 -5.14
N PHE A 172 -20.02 4.14 -6.19
CA PHE A 172 -19.47 2.85 -6.61
C PHE A 172 -18.19 2.98 -7.45
N ASN A 173 -18.00 4.10 -8.15
CA ASN A 173 -16.75 4.35 -8.88
C ASN A 173 -15.68 4.99 -7.96
N ASN A 174 -15.43 4.36 -6.83
CA ASN A 174 -14.43 4.79 -5.84
C ASN A 174 -13.83 3.58 -5.11
N ALA A 175 -12.61 3.72 -4.62
CA ALA A 175 -11.95 2.77 -3.74
C ALA A 175 -12.05 3.25 -2.28
N TYR A 176 -12.37 2.38 -1.35
CA TYR A 176 -12.65 2.75 0.03
C TYR A 176 -11.64 2.12 0.99
N VAL A 177 -11.03 2.93 1.84
CA VAL A 177 -10.25 2.44 2.98
C VAL A 177 -11.22 1.90 4.03
N ARG A 178 -11.15 0.61 4.32
CA ARG A 178 -12.07 -0.07 5.24
C ARG A 178 -11.39 -1.21 5.98
N THR A 179 -11.67 -1.32 7.26
CA THR A 179 -11.38 -2.57 7.98
C THR A 179 -12.32 -3.66 7.49
N ILE A 180 -11.75 -4.73 6.96
CA ILE A 180 -12.48 -5.90 6.45
C ILE A 180 -12.11 -7.09 7.32
N ALA A 181 -13.12 -7.72 7.94
CA ALA A 181 -12.90 -8.89 8.77
C ALA A 181 -12.73 -10.16 7.91
N PRO A 182 -11.93 -11.15 8.36
CA PRO A 182 -11.76 -12.40 7.61
C PRO A 182 -13.07 -13.09 7.23
N ASN A 183 -14.08 -13.09 8.09
CA ASN A 183 -15.39 -13.69 7.83
C ASN A 183 -16.23 -12.95 6.77
N GLU A 184 -15.83 -11.74 6.37
CA GLU A 184 -16.43 -11.01 5.25
C GLU A 184 -15.83 -11.44 3.89
N LEU A 185 -14.77 -12.24 3.89
CA LEU A 185 -14.07 -12.71 2.70
C LEU A 185 -14.48 -14.13 2.33
N LEU A 186 -14.43 -14.44 1.04
CA LEU A 186 -14.59 -15.79 0.54
C LEU A 186 -13.57 -16.72 1.22
N ASP A 187 -14.07 -17.86 1.75
CA ASP A 187 -13.27 -18.81 2.54
C ASP A 187 -12.40 -18.16 3.64
N SER A 188 -12.94 -17.12 4.28
CA SER A 188 -12.26 -16.33 5.32
C SER A 188 -10.89 -15.79 4.87
N GLY A 189 -10.73 -15.51 3.58
CA GLY A 189 -9.51 -14.97 3.00
C GLY A 189 -8.40 -15.99 2.73
N LYS A 190 -8.61 -17.28 3.00
CA LYS A 190 -7.61 -18.33 2.76
C LYS A 190 -7.27 -18.51 1.29
N ASN A 191 -8.19 -18.15 0.40
CA ASN A 191 -8.02 -18.18 -1.05
C ASN A 191 -7.66 -16.80 -1.64
N ALA A 192 -7.12 -15.91 -0.85
CA ALA A 192 -6.56 -14.68 -1.36
C ALA A 192 -5.45 -14.95 -2.37
N LEU A 193 -5.44 -14.19 -3.46
CA LEU A 193 -4.48 -14.37 -4.54
C LEU A 193 -3.60 -13.12 -4.70
N ALA A 194 -2.30 -13.36 -4.91
CA ALA A 194 -1.39 -12.31 -5.30
C ALA A 194 -1.66 -11.92 -6.77
N TRP A 195 -2.04 -10.66 -7.00
CA TRP A 195 -2.26 -10.17 -8.35
C TRP A 195 -1.05 -9.42 -8.92
N ASP A 196 -0.13 -8.96 -8.04
CA ASP A 196 1.09 -8.28 -8.44
C ASP A 196 2.17 -8.43 -7.35
N THR A 197 3.43 -8.48 -7.79
CA THR A 197 4.60 -8.43 -6.91
C THR A 197 5.64 -7.51 -7.52
N VAL A 198 6.15 -6.58 -6.72
CA VAL A 198 7.19 -5.63 -7.11
C VAL A 198 8.46 -5.94 -6.37
N ASP A 199 9.54 -6.16 -7.11
CA ASP A 199 10.91 -6.23 -6.61
C ASP A 199 11.50 -4.82 -6.61
N LEU A 200 11.69 -4.25 -5.42
CA LEU A 200 12.24 -2.91 -5.25
C LEU A 200 13.79 -2.90 -5.21
N THR A 201 14.41 -4.08 -5.28
CA THR A 201 15.87 -4.21 -5.41
C THR A 201 16.35 -4.02 -6.85
N HIS A 202 15.43 -4.00 -7.81
CA HIS A 202 15.65 -3.77 -9.23
C HIS A 202 14.77 -2.65 -9.77
N ASP A 203 15.02 -2.21 -11.00
CA ASP A 203 14.16 -1.20 -11.64
C ASP A 203 12.76 -1.78 -11.88
N ALA A 204 11.77 -1.14 -11.31
CA ALA A 204 10.38 -1.49 -11.46
C ALA A 204 9.58 -0.33 -12.11
N LYS A 205 8.49 -0.67 -12.78
CA LYS A 205 7.58 0.32 -13.35
C LYS A 205 6.49 0.67 -12.36
N SER A 206 6.14 1.96 -12.23
CA SER A 206 5.02 2.43 -11.41
C SER A 206 3.64 2.07 -12.00
N ALA A 207 3.57 1.80 -13.31
CA ALA A 207 2.36 1.25 -13.93
C ALA A 207 2.28 -0.26 -13.71
N ARG A 208 1.25 -0.70 -12.98
CA ARG A 208 1.01 -2.10 -12.60
C ARG A 208 -0.27 -2.62 -13.22
N LYS A 209 -0.29 -3.91 -13.54
CA LYS A 209 -1.50 -4.64 -13.96
C LYS A 209 -1.38 -6.10 -13.59
N GLY A 210 -2.50 -6.71 -13.25
CA GLY A 210 -2.59 -8.14 -12.99
C GLY A 210 -4.04 -8.61 -13.05
N GLU A 211 -4.22 -9.92 -13.11
CA GLU A 211 -5.52 -10.57 -13.10
C GLU A 211 -5.48 -11.82 -12.25
N VAL A 212 -6.53 -12.05 -11.50
CA VAL A 212 -6.72 -13.22 -10.64
C VAL A 212 -8.13 -13.78 -10.80
N HIS A 213 -8.29 -15.09 -10.57
CA HIS A 213 -9.53 -15.82 -10.79
C HIS A 213 -9.86 -16.70 -9.60
N TRP A 214 -11.13 -16.72 -9.21
CA TRP A 214 -11.65 -17.63 -8.18
C TRP A 214 -12.77 -18.49 -8.73
N THR A 215 -12.68 -19.77 -8.50
CA THR A 215 -13.79 -20.73 -8.73
C THR A 215 -14.61 -20.82 -7.45
N ILE A 216 -15.93 -20.69 -7.56
CA ILE A 216 -16.84 -20.65 -6.43
C ILE A 216 -17.27 -22.08 -6.06
N PRO A 217 -16.93 -22.58 -4.85
CA PRO A 217 -17.22 -23.97 -4.49
C PRO A 217 -18.70 -24.23 -4.15
N LYS A 218 -19.43 -23.20 -3.75
CA LYS A 218 -20.86 -23.25 -3.40
C LYS A 218 -21.52 -21.93 -3.78
N PRO A 219 -22.84 -21.88 -4.01
CA PRO A 219 -23.52 -20.63 -4.39
C PRO A 219 -23.17 -19.50 -3.42
N GLN A 220 -22.74 -18.36 -3.98
CA GLN A 220 -22.26 -17.22 -3.21
C GLN A 220 -22.50 -15.90 -3.95
N THR A 221 -22.84 -14.85 -3.21
CA THR A 221 -22.89 -13.48 -3.74
C THR A 221 -21.59 -12.75 -3.41
N ILE A 222 -20.98 -12.12 -4.42
CA ILE A 222 -19.80 -11.26 -4.28
C ILE A 222 -20.25 -9.81 -4.37
N TYR A 223 -19.86 -9.00 -3.40
CA TYR A 223 -20.24 -7.59 -3.29
C TYR A 223 -19.12 -6.63 -3.72
N GLY A 224 -17.89 -7.11 -3.78
CA GLY A 224 -16.70 -6.36 -4.14
C GLY A 224 -15.44 -7.18 -3.91
N PHE A 225 -14.30 -6.50 -3.88
CA PHE A 225 -13.02 -7.14 -3.60
C PHE A 225 -12.28 -6.37 -2.50
N ALA A 226 -11.67 -7.11 -1.60
CA ALA A 226 -10.70 -6.58 -0.66
C ALA A 226 -9.32 -6.61 -1.30
N TYR A 227 -8.52 -5.58 -1.02
CA TYR A 227 -7.12 -5.48 -1.39
C TYR A 227 -6.28 -5.18 -0.16
N TRP A 228 -5.09 -5.76 -0.10
CA TRP A 228 -4.05 -5.47 0.87
C TRP A 228 -2.67 -5.82 0.32
N TRP A 229 -1.65 -5.50 1.06
CA TRP A 229 -0.27 -5.82 0.67
C TRP A 229 0.53 -6.45 1.81
N VAL A 230 1.60 -7.13 1.40
CA VAL A 230 2.66 -7.64 2.27
C VAL A 230 3.99 -7.10 1.78
N ALA A 231 4.69 -6.37 2.62
CA ALA A 231 6.05 -5.89 2.37
C ALA A 231 7.05 -6.84 2.99
N ARG A 232 7.99 -7.35 2.20
CA ARG A 232 9.19 -8.03 2.70
C ARG A 232 10.25 -6.96 2.96
N LEU A 233 10.62 -6.77 4.22
CA LEU A 233 11.60 -5.77 4.63
C LEU A 233 13.03 -6.33 4.46
N SER A 234 13.37 -7.39 5.20
CA SER A 234 14.65 -8.09 5.09
C SER A 234 14.44 -9.60 5.19
N ALA A 235 15.50 -10.39 5.20
CA ALA A 235 15.40 -11.84 5.38
C ALA A 235 14.66 -12.17 6.69
N GLY A 236 13.51 -12.85 6.58
CA GLY A 236 12.69 -13.25 7.71
C GLY A 236 11.82 -12.16 8.35
N GLN A 237 11.86 -10.91 7.84
CA GLN A 237 11.02 -9.81 8.35
C GLN A 237 10.02 -9.37 7.28
N SER A 238 8.74 -9.40 7.61
CA SER A 238 7.66 -8.91 6.74
C SER A 238 6.63 -8.13 7.53
N LEU A 239 5.93 -7.25 6.83
CA LEU A 239 4.83 -6.44 7.35
C LEU A 239 3.61 -6.67 6.47
N SER A 240 2.46 -6.98 7.06
CA SER A 240 1.21 -7.28 6.34
C SER A 240 0.10 -6.37 6.80
N THR A 241 -0.68 -5.86 5.85
CA THR A 241 -1.92 -5.12 6.11
C THR A 241 -3.17 -5.98 5.87
N GLY A 242 -2.99 -7.31 5.75
CA GLY A 242 -4.07 -8.24 5.44
C GLY A 242 -5.08 -8.43 6.57
N PRO A 243 -6.32 -8.80 6.24
CA PRO A 243 -7.32 -9.19 7.21
C PRO A 243 -6.81 -10.34 8.09
N GLY A 244 -6.89 -10.19 9.40
CA GLY A 244 -6.39 -11.18 10.35
C GLY A 244 -4.89 -11.09 10.68
N ALA A 245 -4.12 -10.22 10.04
CA ALA A 245 -2.78 -9.86 10.46
C ALA A 245 -2.80 -8.99 11.73
N ALA A 246 -1.64 -8.82 12.38
CA ALA A 246 -1.50 -7.86 13.47
C ALA A 246 -1.90 -6.46 12.99
N LYS A 247 -2.75 -5.78 13.78
CA LYS A 247 -3.33 -4.49 13.38
C LYS A 247 -2.25 -3.43 13.24
N THR A 248 -2.22 -2.78 12.09
CA THR A 248 -1.41 -1.61 11.77
C THR A 248 -2.30 -0.37 11.65
N HIS A 249 -1.72 0.79 11.37
CA HIS A 249 -2.49 1.99 11.04
C HIS A 249 -3.09 1.94 9.62
N TRP A 250 -2.55 1.07 8.74
CA TRP A 250 -3.16 0.81 7.44
C TRP A 250 -4.36 -0.13 7.56
N GLU A 251 -5.35 0.15 6.75
CA GLU A 251 -6.51 -0.70 6.56
C GLU A 251 -6.48 -1.32 5.14
N GLN A 252 -7.47 -2.12 4.82
CA GLN A 252 -7.61 -2.67 3.48
C GLN A 252 -8.31 -1.66 2.55
N LEU A 253 -8.14 -1.82 1.22
CA LEU A 253 -9.02 -1.18 0.26
C LEU A 253 -10.17 -2.10 -0.10
N TYR A 254 -11.34 -1.52 -0.22
CA TYR A 254 -12.51 -2.17 -0.78
C TYR A 254 -12.77 -1.61 -2.18
N PHE A 255 -12.79 -2.49 -3.17
CA PHE A 255 -13.17 -2.22 -4.54
C PHE A 255 -14.61 -2.69 -4.74
N PRO A 256 -15.60 -1.79 -4.81
CA PRO A 256 -16.99 -2.18 -4.97
C PRO A 256 -17.29 -2.76 -6.36
N LEU A 257 -18.42 -3.44 -6.46
CA LEU A 257 -19.09 -3.77 -7.71
C LEU A 257 -20.31 -2.87 -7.87
N LEU A 258 -20.61 -2.45 -9.10
CA LEU A 258 -21.84 -1.67 -9.40
C LEU A 258 -23.09 -2.46 -9.00
N GLN A 259 -23.08 -3.76 -9.29
CA GLN A 259 -24.11 -4.71 -8.87
C GLN A 259 -23.43 -5.94 -8.27
N PRO A 260 -23.93 -6.46 -7.14
CA PRO A 260 -23.49 -7.71 -6.59
C PRO A 260 -23.62 -8.84 -7.61
N VAL A 261 -22.67 -9.77 -7.62
CA VAL A 261 -22.68 -10.91 -8.54
C VAL A 261 -23.03 -12.17 -7.79
N ALA A 262 -24.21 -12.73 -8.06
CA ALA A 262 -24.62 -14.03 -7.55
C ALA A 262 -24.06 -15.13 -8.44
N LEU A 263 -23.18 -15.98 -7.90
CA LEU A 263 -22.52 -17.08 -8.59
C LEU A 263 -23.04 -18.42 -8.07
N LYS A 264 -23.17 -19.39 -8.99
CA LYS A 264 -23.45 -20.79 -8.69
C LYS A 264 -22.15 -21.55 -8.40
N ALA A 265 -22.29 -22.75 -7.83
CA ALA A 265 -21.15 -23.64 -7.65
C ALA A 265 -20.51 -23.97 -9.01
N GLY A 266 -19.17 -23.89 -9.07
CA GLY A 266 -18.37 -24.13 -10.28
C GLY A 266 -18.23 -22.90 -11.20
N GLU A 267 -19.04 -21.85 -11.04
CA GLU A 267 -18.84 -20.60 -11.76
C GLU A 267 -17.62 -19.86 -11.21
N GLN A 268 -17.12 -18.90 -11.98
CA GLN A 268 -15.90 -18.18 -11.64
C GLN A 268 -16.13 -16.67 -11.62
N ILE A 269 -15.34 -15.98 -10.81
CA ILE A 269 -15.20 -14.54 -10.86
C ILE A 269 -13.72 -14.19 -11.06
N SER A 270 -13.44 -13.26 -11.99
CA SER A 270 -12.11 -12.70 -12.16
C SER A 270 -12.07 -11.24 -11.72
N LEU A 271 -10.90 -10.81 -11.27
CA LEU A 271 -10.57 -9.43 -11.00
C LEU A 271 -9.30 -9.08 -11.78
N SER A 272 -9.42 -8.13 -12.71
CA SER A 272 -8.28 -7.49 -13.36
C SER A 272 -8.09 -6.10 -12.74
N LEU A 273 -6.89 -5.84 -12.24
CA LEU A 273 -6.50 -4.56 -11.63
C LEU A 273 -5.46 -3.85 -12.49
N LYS A 274 -5.59 -2.54 -12.59
CA LYS A 274 -4.59 -1.65 -13.17
C LYS A 274 -4.36 -0.49 -12.22
N SER A 275 -3.11 -0.08 -12.11
CA SER A 275 -2.75 1.12 -11.37
C SER A 275 -1.60 1.85 -12.03
N ARG A 276 -1.52 3.14 -11.77
CA ARG A 276 -0.39 4.00 -12.11
C ARG A 276 -0.23 5.05 -11.02
N SER A 277 0.95 5.11 -10.45
CA SER A 277 1.30 6.16 -9.50
C SER A 277 2.31 7.10 -10.13
N SER A 278 2.16 8.40 -9.89
CA SER A 278 3.11 9.42 -10.29
C SER A 278 3.03 10.61 -9.31
N GLU A 279 4.12 11.33 -9.16
CA GLU A 279 4.15 12.53 -8.29
C GLU A 279 3.15 13.59 -8.75
N ALA A 280 3.03 13.81 -10.05
CA ALA A 280 2.19 14.87 -10.61
C ALA A 280 0.69 14.57 -10.57
N ALA A 281 0.29 13.29 -10.72
CA ALA A 281 -1.11 12.90 -10.89
C ALA A 281 -1.65 12.05 -9.73
N GLY A 282 -0.80 11.69 -8.76
CA GLY A 282 -1.18 10.77 -7.69
C GLY A 282 -1.34 9.34 -8.19
N THR A 283 -2.19 8.58 -7.53
CA THR A 283 -2.45 7.17 -7.84
C THR A 283 -3.81 7.00 -8.50
N HIS A 284 -3.80 6.41 -9.68
CA HIS A 284 -4.98 6.04 -10.46
C HIS A 284 -5.19 4.54 -10.41
N LEU A 285 -6.41 4.12 -10.13
CA LEU A 285 -6.83 2.72 -10.02
C LEU A 285 -8.00 2.45 -10.96
N ALA A 286 -7.96 1.31 -11.65
CA ALA A 286 -9.07 0.78 -12.41
C ALA A 286 -9.19 -0.72 -12.19
N TRP A 287 -10.43 -1.22 -12.09
CA TRP A 287 -10.67 -2.65 -11.94
C TRP A 287 -11.81 -3.13 -12.80
N THR A 288 -11.68 -4.36 -13.23
CA THR A 288 -12.68 -5.08 -14.01
C THR A 288 -13.01 -6.37 -13.30
N ALA A 289 -14.28 -6.59 -13.03
CA ALA A 289 -14.79 -7.87 -12.54
C ALA A 289 -15.52 -8.58 -13.67
N SER A 290 -15.20 -9.85 -13.94
CA SER A 290 -15.90 -10.67 -14.92
C SER A 290 -16.50 -11.90 -14.26
N HIS A 291 -17.79 -12.13 -14.48
CA HIS A 291 -18.50 -13.36 -14.12
C HIS A 291 -18.37 -14.35 -15.28
N LEU A 292 -17.84 -15.52 -15.02
CA LEU A 292 -17.63 -16.57 -16.00
C LEU A 292 -18.45 -17.81 -15.62
N ASP A 293 -18.98 -18.52 -16.61
CA ASP A 293 -19.64 -19.79 -16.39
C ASP A 293 -18.65 -20.92 -16.04
N THR A 294 -19.14 -22.10 -15.81
CA THR A 294 -18.33 -23.30 -15.47
C THR A 294 -17.35 -23.70 -16.58
N ARG A 295 -17.50 -23.19 -17.79
CA ARG A 295 -16.62 -23.42 -18.96
C ARG A 295 -15.66 -22.27 -19.20
N GLY A 296 -15.69 -21.20 -18.36
CA GLY A 296 -14.86 -20.01 -18.50
C GLY A 296 -15.40 -18.99 -19.52
N LYS A 297 -16.64 -19.14 -20.02
CA LYS A 297 -17.26 -18.15 -20.90
C LYS A 297 -17.81 -17.00 -20.06
N GLN A 298 -17.51 -15.76 -20.47
CA GLN A 298 -17.98 -14.56 -19.80
C GLN A 298 -19.50 -14.41 -19.92
N ILE A 299 -20.17 -14.30 -18.76
CA ILE A 299 -21.60 -14.04 -18.61
C ILE A 299 -21.85 -12.54 -18.46
N ALA A 300 -21.07 -11.88 -17.60
CA ALA A 300 -21.21 -10.47 -17.30
C ALA A 300 -19.83 -9.83 -17.01
N ARG A 301 -19.78 -8.50 -17.13
CA ARG A 301 -18.58 -7.73 -16.85
C ARG A 301 -18.96 -6.39 -16.27
N GLN A 302 -18.19 -5.92 -15.26
CA GLN A 302 -18.30 -4.59 -14.69
C GLN A 302 -16.92 -3.94 -14.72
N VAL A 303 -16.87 -2.67 -15.10
CA VAL A 303 -15.62 -1.90 -15.22
C VAL A 303 -15.78 -0.62 -14.41
N LEU A 304 -14.83 -0.37 -13.52
CA LEU A 304 -14.74 0.85 -12.73
C LEU A 304 -13.34 1.44 -12.94
N ASP A 305 -13.29 2.77 -13.02
CA ASP A 305 -12.07 3.48 -13.42
C ASP A 305 -12.07 4.87 -12.76
N LEU A 306 -11.17 5.08 -11.80
CA LEU A 306 -11.12 6.34 -11.05
C LEU A 306 -10.75 7.54 -11.94
N ASP A 307 -10.05 7.31 -13.08
CA ASP A 307 -9.72 8.38 -14.03
C ASP A 307 -10.96 8.96 -14.71
N LYS A 308 -12.06 8.22 -14.72
CA LYS A 308 -13.31 8.64 -15.34
C LYS A 308 -14.23 9.44 -14.40
N GLY A 309 -13.86 9.57 -13.13
CA GLY A 309 -14.61 10.26 -12.09
C GLY A 309 -15.96 9.61 -11.77
N PHE A 310 -16.81 9.39 -12.76
CA PHE A 310 -18.04 8.60 -12.66
C PHE A 310 -18.30 7.85 -13.96
N LEU A 311 -19.03 6.76 -13.88
CA LEU A 311 -19.40 5.99 -15.07
C LEU A 311 -20.55 6.67 -15.81
N PRO A 312 -20.51 6.71 -17.14
CA PRO A 312 -21.61 7.24 -17.94
C PRO A 312 -22.87 6.41 -17.81
#